data_8283021f555dbd9e8a96e0ada14915d9
#
_entry.id   8283021f555dbd9e8a96e0ada14915d9
#
_cell.length_a   1.000
_cell.length_b   1.000
_cell.length_c   1.000
_cell.angle_alpha   90.00
_cell.angle_beta   90.00
_cell.angle_gamma   90.00
#
_symmetry.space_group_name_H-M   'P 1'
#
loop_
_entity.id
_entity.type
_entity.pdbx_description
1 polymer ?
#
loop_
_entity_poly.entity_id
_entity_poly.type
_entity_poly.pdbx_seq_one_letter_code
_entity_poly.pdbx_strand_id
1 'polypeptide(L)'
;MPEKYHIKTQPVPPKGPRIGKYGMVDWREDCARCHNCVKKACVYDRYRQEADYIRNLSDMNALFFDCMGCFSCVQDCTKGLLCMSINPEYQKMGNSYWSPDIIKTTWLQAETAKIPVSGAGYRGPFSGYGFDAMWTDMSEIVRPTRDGIHGREYISTSVDIGRKLPYLAFNGNKAGASASPLVSIPMPMIIDMTSPVHTLPQLNPIITQAAVNTEIIAIIDSRQWQGSDSQLENIAFYIADGEVIPKDALKKTRLVEIPDGPKVSDKIKEIKKIHPGIVIAIRVELTSEGVERAIKLAESEEVEVIHIVADANGSEIGSQKPRFIKEITRYIHTTLIEKGCRDEITLMAGGGIALPEHMAKEIICGADLITTNLPLLVALECHLCNSCTPGMVCPAKLEKIDFDYGVGRMTNLIAAWHDQLIEMMGAMGMREVRRLRGDVGRAMFFENLEEETFGKLFGSRKN
;
A
#
# COMPACT_ATOMS: atom_id res chain seq x y z
N MET A 1 7.96 18.30 23.75
CA MET A 1 8.29 17.22 22.83
C MET A 1 7.14 17.12 21.85
N PRO A 2 7.35 16.95 20.55
CA PRO A 2 6.24 16.68 19.65
C PRO A 2 5.50 15.42 20.14
N GLU A 3 4.18 15.43 20.06
CA GLU A 3 3.38 14.25 20.38
C GLU A 3 3.83 13.09 19.49
N LYS A 4 4.05 11.94 20.10
CA LYS A 4 4.41 10.74 19.35
C LYS A 4 3.16 10.18 18.70
N TYR A 5 3.26 9.88 17.41
CA TYR A 5 2.20 9.20 16.68
C TYR A 5 2.12 7.74 17.11
N HIS A 6 0.97 7.32 17.62
CA HIS A 6 0.73 5.96 18.11
C HIS A 6 -0.59 5.41 17.59
N ILE A 7 -0.55 4.27 16.94
CA ILE A 7 -1.74 3.54 16.52
C ILE A 7 -2.02 2.42 17.53
N LYS A 8 -3.21 2.41 18.10
CA LYS A 8 -3.64 1.34 19.02
C LYS A 8 -4.08 0.13 18.21
N THR A 9 -3.47 -1.01 18.44
CA THR A 9 -3.73 -2.26 17.74
C THR A 9 -4.08 -3.40 18.69
N GLN A 10 -4.81 -4.38 18.17
CA GLN A 10 -5.10 -5.63 18.88
C GLN A 10 -5.14 -6.78 17.86
N PRO A 11 -4.77 -8.00 18.23
CA PRO A 11 -4.87 -9.15 17.33
C PRO A 11 -6.33 -9.37 16.88
N VAL A 12 -6.53 -9.50 15.57
CA VAL A 12 -7.83 -9.79 14.96
C VAL A 12 -7.70 -11.05 14.10
N PRO A 13 -8.02 -12.24 14.66
CA PRO A 13 -7.85 -13.51 13.97
C PRO A 13 -8.69 -13.61 12.69
N PRO A 14 -8.29 -14.43 11.71
CA PRO A 14 -9.04 -14.62 10.48
C PRO A 14 -10.40 -15.29 10.76
N LYS A 15 -11.38 -15.03 9.89
CA LYS A 15 -12.72 -15.67 9.96
C LYS A 15 -12.71 -17.11 9.49
N GLY A 16 -11.82 -17.41 8.52
CA GLY A 16 -11.71 -18.71 7.90
C GLY A 16 -10.36 -19.37 8.13
N PRO A 17 -10.21 -20.62 7.72
CA PRO A 17 -8.95 -21.33 7.78
C PRO A 17 -7.92 -20.63 6.86
N ARG A 18 -6.67 -20.58 7.32
CA ARG A 18 -5.58 -20.00 6.55
C ARG A 18 -5.24 -20.86 5.33
N ILE A 19 -5.05 -20.23 4.17
CA ILE A 19 -4.66 -20.93 2.96
C ILE A 19 -3.14 -21.11 2.95
N GLY A 20 -2.67 -22.35 3.08
CA GLY A 20 -1.26 -22.71 2.98
C GLY A 20 -0.78 -22.78 1.53
N LYS A 21 0.49 -22.49 1.30
CA LYS A 21 1.12 -22.58 -0.04
C LYS A 21 1.18 -24.02 -0.54
N TYR A 22 1.46 -24.94 0.36
CA TYR A 22 1.62 -26.35 0.05
C TYR A 22 0.52 -27.17 0.69
N GLY A 23 0.02 -28.14 -0.06
CA GLY A 23 -0.76 -29.25 0.45
C GLY A 23 0.11 -30.48 0.65
N MET A 24 -0.18 -31.29 1.64
CA MET A 24 0.44 -32.60 1.78
C MET A 24 -0.26 -33.56 0.82
N VAL A 25 0.52 -34.25 0.00
CA VAL A 25 -0.02 -35.19 -0.96
C VAL A 25 0.50 -36.58 -0.70
N ASP A 26 -0.42 -37.51 -0.85
CA ASP A 26 -0.28 -38.95 -0.98
C ASP A 26 0.43 -39.69 0.16
N TRP A 27 -0.38 -40.17 1.07
CA TRP A 27 -0.12 -41.40 1.74
C TRP A 27 -0.34 -42.55 0.74
N ARG A 28 0.72 -43.00 0.10
CA ARG A 28 0.63 -44.21 -0.72
C ARG A 28 0.32 -45.40 0.20
N GLU A 29 -0.32 -46.43 -0.36
CA GLU A 29 -0.69 -47.65 0.36
C GLU A 29 0.49 -48.30 1.10
N ASP A 30 1.71 -48.12 0.61
CA ASP A 30 2.98 -48.64 1.19
C ASP A 30 3.47 -47.89 2.43
N CYS A 31 2.73 -46.95 2.97
CA CYS A 31 3.15 -46.21 4.18
C CYS A 31 3.24 -47.17 5.40
N ALA A 32 4.44 -47.27 5.93
CA ALA A 32 4.69 -48.09 7.13
C ALA A 32 4.14 -47.51 8.43
N ARG A 33 3.48 -46.36 8.39
CA ARG A 33 2.94 -45.63 9.56
C ARG A 33 3.96 -45.39 10.68
N CYS A 34 5.23 -45.21 10.31
CA CYS A 34 6.31 -44.99 11.29
C CYS A 34 6.26 -43.61 11.95
N HIS A 35 5.47 -42.66 11.38
CA HIS A 35 5.26 -41.30 11.86
C HIS A 35 6.52 -40.43 11.98
N ASN A 36 7.66 -40.81 11.41
CA ASN A 36 8.87 -40.00 11.45
C ASN A 36 8.67 -38.61 10.82
N CYS A 37 7.99 -38.55 9.68
CA CYS A 37 7.66 -37.30 8.99
C CYS A 37 6.84 -36.32 9.85
N VAL A 38 5.94 -36.85 10.68
CA VAL A 38 5.02 -36.05 11.48
C VAL A 38 5.60 -35.75 12.88
N LYS A 39 6.15 -36.75 13.54
CA LYS A 39 6.60 -36.61 14.94
C LYS A 39 7.99 -36.03 15.12
N LYS A 40 8.89 -36.27 14.15
CA LYS A 40 10.31 -35.90 14.28
C LYS A 40 10.77 -34.84 13.29
N ALA A 41 10.27 -34.90 12.09
CA ALA A 41 10.81 -34.08 10.98
C ALA A 41 10.20 -32.68 10.89
N CYS A 42 9.00 -32.45 11.44
CA CYS A 42 8.39 -31.14 11.40
C CYS A 42 9.13 -30.13 12.28
N VAL A 43 10.01 -29.33 11.69
CA VAL A 43 10.84 -28.31 12.35
C VAL A 43 9.99 -27.26 13.07
N TYR A 44 8.78 -27.01 12.59
CA TYR A 44 7.86 -26.02 13.14
C TYR A 44 6.85 -26.58 14.11
N ASP A 45 6.99 -27.83 14.51
CA ASP A 45 6.13 -28.55 15.46
C ASP A 45 4.63 -28.58 15.13
N ARG A 46 4.26 -28.24 13.89
CA ARG A 46 2.86 -28.17 13.47
C ARG A 46 2.14 -29.51 13.61
N TYR A 47 2.87 -30.60 13.38
CA TYR A 47 2.33 -31.94 13.54
C TYR A 47 2.46 -32.50 14.97
N ARG A 48 3.33 -31.97 15.83
CA ARG A 48 3.50 -32.46 17.22
C ARG A 48 2.39 -32.03 18.14
N GLN A 49 1.84 -30.84 17.90
CA GLN A 49 0.71 -30.31 18.66
C GLN A 49 -0.59 -31.05 18.34
N GLU A 50 -0.59 -31.88 17.32
CA GLU A 50 -1.77 -32.45 16.69
C GLU A 50 -1.73 -34.01 16.74
N ALA A 51 -1.15 -34.62 17.77
CA ALA A 51 -1.12 -36.08 17.93
C ALA A 51 -2.53 -36.70 17.88
N ASP A 52 -3.57 -35.95 18.20
CA ASP A 52 -4.97 -36.33 18.09
C ASP A 52 -5.59 -36.06 16.73
N TYR A 53 -5.00 -35.15 15.92
CA TYR A 53 -5.50 -34.74 14.59
C TYR A 53 -5.46 -35.88 13.56
N ILE A 54 -4.42 -36.71 13.62
CA ILE A 54 -4.27 -37.82 12.66
C ILE A 54 -5.36 -38.89 12.84
N ARG A 55 -6.08 -38.84 13.94
CA ARG A 55 -7.21 -39.76 14.20
C ARG A 55 -8.47 -39.36 13.46
N ASN A 56 -8.62 -38.10 13.09
CA ASN A 56 -9.79 -37.58 12.37
C ASN A 56 -9.37 -37.04 11.00
N LEU A 57 -9.51 -37.84 9.96
CA LEU A 57 -9.25 -37.48 8.56
C LEU A 57 -9.99 -36.21 8.08
N SER A 58 -11.10 -35.85 8.74
CA SER A 58 -11.86 -34.63 8.45
C SER A 58 -11.09 -33.33 8.80
N ASP A 59 -10.11 -33.41 9.73
CA ASP A 59 -9.38 -32.24 10.19
C ASP A 59 -8.04 -32.04 9.47
N MET A 60 -7.67 -32.94 8.56
CA MET A 60 -6.45 -32.83 7.75
C MET A 60 -6.41 -31.54 6.90
N ASN A 61 -7.55 -30.96 6.56
CA ASN A 61 -7.58 -29.67 5.88
C ASN A 61 -6.91 -28.55 6.69
N ALA A 62 -7.00 -28.55 8.01
CA ALA A 62 -6.37 -27.55 8.85
C ALA A 62 -4.83 -27.60 8.77
N LEU A 63 -4.24 -28.78 8.63
CA LEU A 63 -2.78 -28.96 8.49
C LEU A 63 -2.23 -28.30 7.22
N PHE A 64 -3.00 -28.25 6.14
CA PHE A 64 -2.57 -27.63 4.89
C PHE A 64 -2.38 -26.12 5.01
N PHE A 65 -3.08 -25.47 5.95
CA PHE A 65 -3.02 -24.03 6.14
C PHE A 65 -1.83 -23.57 6.96
N ASP A 66 -1.34 -24.44 7.87
CA ASP A 66 -0.26 -24.11 8.79
C ASP A 66 1.13 -24.63 8.36
N CYS A 67 1.19 -25.38 7.27
CA CYS A 67 2.46 -25.88 6.73
C CYS A 67 3.35 -24.74 6.21
N MET A 68 4.56 -24.64 6.77
CA MET A 68 5.56 -23.62 6.38
C MET A 68 6.40 -24.01 5.16
N GLY A 69 6.15 -25.17 4.54
CA GLY A 69 6.81 -25.61 3.33
C GLY A 69 8.31 -25.88 3.47
N CYS A 70 8.78 -26.32 4.63
CA CYS A 70 10.21 -26.62 4.86
C CYS A 70 10.69 -27.94 4.23
N PHE A 71 9.78 -28.80 3.78
CA PHE A 71 10.02 -30.09 3.16
C PHE A 71 10.74 -31.15 4.05
N SER A 72 11.02 -30.86 5.31
CA SER A 72 11.69 -31.83 6.19
C SER A 72 10.95 -33.17 6.28
N CYS A 73 9.62 -33.16 6.33
CA CYS A 73 8.82 -34.38 6.34
C CYS A 73 8.99 -35.22 5.06
N VAL A 74 9.19 -34.56 3.92
CA VAL A 74 9.45 -35.22 2.61
C VAL A 74 10.83 -35.86 2.63
N GLN A 75 11.85 -35.14 3.11
CA GLN A 75 13.23 -35.60 3.16
C GLN A 75 13.41 -36.76 4.16
N ASP A 76 12.74 -36.73 5.31
CA ASP A 76 12.86 -37.75 6.34
C ASP A 76 11.96 -38.98 6.13
N CYS A 77 11.20 -39.00 5.05
CA CYS A 77 10.43 -40.17 4.69
C CYS A 77 11.34 -41.27 4.15
N THR A 78 11.66 -42.27 4.99
CA THR A 78 12.57 -43.40 4.68
C THR A 78 12.14 -44.21 3.44
N LYS A 79 10.87 -44.16 3.07
CA LYS A 79 10.32 -44.82 1.90
C LYS A 79 10.08 -43.87 0.70
N GLY A 80 10.38 -42.59 0.84
CA GLY A 80 10.17 -41.60 -0.23
C GLY A 80 8.71 -41.47 -0.71
N LEU A 81 7.74 -41.68 0.19
CA LEU A 81 6.32 -41.73 -0.15
C LEU A 81 5.62 -40.37 -0.08
N LEU A 82 6.27 -39.38 0.55
CA LEU A 82 5.69 -38.07 0.73
C LEU A 82 6.15 -37.12 -0.38
N CYS A 83 5.22 -36.41 -0.94
CA CYS A 83 5.48 -35.25 -1.79
C CYS A 83 4.62 -34.08 -1.37
N MET A 84 5.08 -32.87 -1.68
CA MET A 84 4.33 -31.63 -1.44
C MET A 84 3.85 -31.09 -2.79
N SER A 85 2.56 -30.81 -2.87
CA SER A 85 1.98 -30.12 -4.02
C SER A 85 1.62 -28.69 -3.65
N ILE A 86 1.52 -27.83 -4.64
CA ILE A 86 1.00 -26.48 -4.43
C ILE A 86 -0.52 -26.58 -4.22
N ASN A 87 -1.02 -25.92 -3.18
CA ASN A 87 -2.45 -25.89 -2.88
C ASN A 87 -3.21 -25.17 -4.01
N PRO A 88 -4.20 -25.80 -4.64
CA PRO A 88 -5.00 -25.17 -5.70
C PRO A 88 -5.69 -23.87 -5.26
N GLU A 89 -6.14 -23.78 -4.01
CA GLU A 89 -6.75 -22.54 -3.49
C GLU A 89 -5.71 -21.40 -3.39
N TYR A 90 -4.46 -21.72 -3.04
CA TYR A 90 -3.37 -20.77 -3.06
C TYR A 90 -3.09 -20.27 -4.49
N GLN A 91 -3.10 -21.16 -5.49
CA GLN A 91 -2.86 -20.79 -6.89
C GLN A 91 -3.94 -19.89 -7.49
N LYS A 92 -5.18 -19.97 -6.96
CA LYS A 92 -6.29 -19.14 -7.42
C LYS A 92 -6.29 -17.72 -6.87
N MET A 93 -5.42 -17.42 -5.88
CA MET A 93 -5.34 -16.09 -5.29
C MET A 93 -4.54 -15.14 -6.16
N GLY A 94 -5.06 -13.92 -6.32
CA GLY A 94 -4.35 -12.82 -6.97
C GLY A 94 -4.09 -13.00 -8.46
N ASN A 95 -2.97 -12.45 -8.89
CA ASN A 95 -2.49 -12.50 -10.28
C ASN A 95 -0.95 -12.49 -10.31
N SER A 96 -0.35 -12.23 -11.47
CA SER A 96 1.12 -12.17 -11.61
C SER A 96 1.79 -11.05 -10.80
N TYR A 97 1.10 -9.96 -10.54
CA TYR A 97 1.58 -8.84 -9.73
C TYR A 97 1.18 -9.01 -8.24
N TRP A 98 -0.11 -9.16 -7.98
CA TRP A 98 -0.66 -9.45 -6.65
C TRP A 98 -0.50 -10.92 -6.31
N SER A 99 0.73 -11.34 -6.05
CA SER A 99 1.02 -12.75 -5.80
C SER A 99 0.34 -13.27 -4.53
N PRO A 100 0.07 -14.58 -4.44
CA PRO A 100 -0.47 -15.18 -3.22
C PRO A 100 0.39 -14.94 -1.97
N ASP A 101 1.71 -14.78 -2.12
CA ASP A 101 2.61 -14.47 -1.01
C ASP A 101 2.39 -13.04 -0.50
N ILE A 102 2.14 -12.06 -1.37
CA ILE A 102 1.71 -10.70 -0.99
C ILE A 102 0.40 -10.74 -0.21
N ILE A 103 -0.61 -11.46 -0.73
CA ILE A 103 -1.92 -11.58 -0.08
C ILE A 103 -1.78 -12.18 1.33
N LYS A 104 -1.02 -13.25 1.48
CA LYS A 104 -0.79 -13.89 2.79
C LYS A 104 -0.01 -12.99 3.76
N THR A 105 0.96 -12.25 3.27
CA THR A 105 1.70 -11.27 4.10
C THR A 105 0.76 -10.19 4.61
N THR A 106 -0.10 -9.66 3.75
CA THR A 106 -1.12 -8.67 4.12
C THR A 106 -2.11 -9.22 5.14
N TRP A 107 -2.55 -10.48 5.00
CA TRP A 107 -3.41 -11.14 5.99
C TRP A 107 -2.75 -11.24 7.37
N LEU A 108 -1.46 -11.61 7.41
CA LEU A 108 -0.70 -11.69 8.66
C LEU A 108 -0.55 -10.31 9.32
N GLN A 109 -0.26 -9.28 8.53
CA GLN A 109 -0.17 -7.91 9.01
C GLN A 109 -1.51 -7.41 9.56
N ALA A 110 -2.60 -7.68 8.84
CA ALA A 110 -3.95 -7.30 9.27
C ALA A 110 -4.41 -8.06 10.53
N GLU A 111 -3.95 -9.31 10.73
CA GLU A 111 -4.24 -10.09 11.92
C GLU A 111 -3.47 -9.60 13.14
N THR A 112 -2.18 -9.30 12.97
CA THR A 112 -1.23 -9.17 14.10
C THR A 112 -0.71 -7.76 14.30
N ALA A 113 -0.91 -6.85 13.37
CA ALA A 113 -0.27 -5.53 13.29
C ALA A 113 1.27 -5.60 13.31
N LYS A 114 1.87 -6.72 12.89
CA LYS A 114 3.31 -6.93 12.95
C LYS A 114 3.90 -7.07 11.56
N ILE A 115 5.10 -6.53 11.42
CA ILE A 115 5.94 -6.79 10.25
C ILE A 115 6.62 -8.16 10.38
N PRO A 116 7.00 -8.80 9.26
CA PRO A 116 7.79 -10.03 9.30
C PRO A 116 9.11 -9.82 10.02
N VAL A 117 9.46 -10.74 10.92
CA VAL A 117 10.67 -10.63 11.78
C VAL A 117 11.97 -10.73 10.97
N SER A 118 11.95 -11.28 9.78
CA SER A 118 13.13 -11.53 8.95
C SER A 118 13.47 -10.39 7.99
N GLY A 119 13.66 -9.20 8.52
CA GLY A 119 14.02 -8.03 7.70
C GLY A 119 12.82 -7.28 7.12
N ALA A 120 13.10 -6.30 6.29
CA ALA A 120 12.14 -5.33 5.78
C ALA A 120 11.33 -5.82 4.58
N GLY A 121 11.35 -7.11 4.24
CA GLY A 121 10.72 -7.60 3.04
C GLY A 121 9.69 -8.71 3.25
N TYR A 122 8.81 -8.87 2.29
CA TYR A 122 8.07 -10.10 2.14
C TYR A 122 8.98 -11.18 1.52
N ARG A 123 8.60 -12.45 1.62
CA ARG A 123 9.38 -13.56 1.05
C ARG A 123 9.13 -13.73 -0.46
N GLY A 124 9.30 -12.66 -1.21
CA GLY A 124 9.14 -12.65 -2.66
C GLY A 124 10.44 -12.84 -3.44
N PRO A 125 10.38 -12.87 -4.77
CA PRO A 125 11.57 -12.90 -5.60
C PRO A 125 12.41 -11.65 -5.40
N PHE A 126 13.73 -11.79 -5.47
CA PHE A 126 14.68 -10.66 -5.37
C PHE A 126 14.70 -9.78 -6.62
N SER A 127 14.13 -10.25 -7.69
CA SER A 127 14.01 -9.52 -8.95
C SER A 127 12.66 -9.83 -9.56
N GLY A 128 12.02 -8.85 -10.13
CA GLY A 128 10.71 -8.97 -10.71
C GLY A 128 10.32 -7.71 -11.45
N TYR A 129 9.05 -7.62 -11.80
CA TYR A 129 8.46 -6.44 -12.42
C TYR A 129 8.09 -5.40 -11.34
N GLY A 130 8.10 -4.13 -11.73
CA GLY A 130 7.63 -3.06 -10.86
C GLY A 130 8.62 -2.72 -9.74
N PHE A 131 8.13 -2.64 -8.51
CA PHE A 131 8.96 -2.31 -7.36
C PHE A 131 9.97 -3.39 -6.97
N ASP A 132 9.79 -4.63 -7.43
CA ASP A 132 10.79 -5.71 -7.22
C ASP A 132 12.06 -5.50 -8.05
N ALA A 133 12.01 -4.65 -9.10
CA ALA A 133 13.17 -4.21 -9.86
C ALA A 133 13.89 -3.01 -9.24
N MET A 134 13.60 -2.65 -7.99
CA MET A 134 14.21 -1.54 -7.27
C MET A 134 14.60 -1.99 -5.86
N TRP A 135 15.85 -1.74 -5.49
CA TRP A 135 16.37 -1.98 -4.13
C TRP A 135 16.74 -0.67 -3.45
N THR A 136 16.48 -0.60 -2.16
CA THR A 136 16.89 0.54 -1.33
C THR A 136 18.26 0.31 -0.74
N ASP A 137 19.09 1.34 -0.70
CA ASP A 137 20.39 1.30 -0.04
C ASP A 137 20.21 1.34 1.49
N MET A 138 20.56 0.23 2.13
CA MET A 138 20.54 0.03 3.58
C MET A 138 21.94 0.10 4.20
N SER A 139 22.90 0.72 3.52
CA SER A 139 24.30 0.77 3.94
C SER A 139 24.53 1.50 5.27
N GLU A 140 23.57 2.32 5.69
CA GLU A 140 23.62 3.04 6.97
C GLU A 140 23.29 2.16 8.20
N ILE A 141 22.87 0.91 8.00
CA ILE A 141 22.58 -0.04 9.11
C ILE A 141 23.74 -0.16 10.08
N VAL A 142 24.98 -0.01 9.62
CA VAL A 142 26.20 -0.15 10.45
C VAL A 142 26.43 1.06 11.37
N ARG A 143 25.91 2.24 11.02
CA ARG A 143 26.06 3.47 11.82
C ARG A 143 24.98 3.71 12.87
N PRO A 144 23.75 3.24 12.70
CA PRO A 144 22.67 3.49 13.65
C PRO A 144 22.86 2.82 15.01
N THR A 145 23.89 2.02 15.22
CA THR A 145 24.18 1.50 16.56
C THR A 145 24.45 2.61 17.59
N ARG A 146 24.79 3.81 17.15
CA ARG A 146 24.85 4.98 18.03
C ARG A 146 23.49 5.62 18.30
N ASP A 147 22.60 5.62 17.29
CA ASP A 147 21.26 6.20 17.34
C ASP A 147 20.17 5.09 17.26
N GLY A 148 20.58 3.82 17.01
CA GLY A 148 19.80 2.82 16.36
C GLY A 148 18.58 2.30 17.13
N ILE A 149 18.73 1.90 18.36
CA ILE A 149 17.57 1.37 19.13
C ILE A 149 16.79 2.54 19.76
N HIS A 150 17.45 3.63 20.07
CA HIS A 150 16.88 4.82 20.72
C HIS A 150 16.56 5.97 19.75
N GLY A 151 16.75 5.78 18.46
CA GLY A 151 16.56 6.82 17.45
C GLY A 151 15.30 6.71 16.62
N ARG A 152 14.65 5.54 16.59
CA ARG A 152 13.45 5.29 15.77
C ARG A 152 12.23 6.08 16.23
N GLU A 153 12.10 6.31 17.52
CA GLU A 153 11.07 7.17 18.08
C GLU A 153 11.17 8.65 17.68
N TYR A 154 12.28 9.07 17.08
CA TYR A 154 12.46 10.42 16.54
C TYR A 154 12.30 10.49 15.02
N ILE A 155 11.97 9.38 14.36
CA ILE A 155 11.69 9.38 12.93
C ILE A 155 10.31 9.97 12.70
N SER A 156 10.26 11.03 11.91
CA SER A 156 9.01 11.67 11.48
C SER A 156 8.54 11.10 10.16
N THR A 157 7.34 10.54 10.16
CA THR A 157 6.65 10.06 8.96
C THR A 157 5.62 11.06 8.43
N SER A 158 5.48 12.23 9.08
CA SER A 158 4.50 13.24 8.71
C SER A 158 4.78 13.88 7.37
N VAL A 159 3.72 14.14 6.62
CA VAL A 159 3.77 14.90 5.37
C VAL A 159 2.72 16.00 5.36
N ASP A 160 3.02 17.08 4.65
CA ASP A 160 2.12 18.20 4.44
C ASP A 160 1.61 18.19 3.01
N ILE A 161 0.30 18.21 2.85
CA ILE A 161 -0.42 18.14 1.58
C ILE A 161 -0.95 19.53 1.23
N GLY A 162 -0.72 19.99 0.03
CA GLY A 162 -1.13 21.30 -0.46
C GLY A 162 0.01 22.00 -1.21
N ARG A 163 -0.23 23.22 -1.66
CA ARG A 163 0.79 24.01 -2.35
C ARG A 163 1.64 24.77 -1.34
N LYS A 164 2.94 24.55 -1.37
CA LYS A 164 3.92 25.17 -0.49
C LYS A 164 4.45 26.46 -1.11
N LEU A 165 4.76 27.43 -0.27
CA LEU A 165 5.43 28.65 -0.74
C LEU A 165 6.88 28.32 -1.08
N PRO A 166 7.41 28.82 -2.22
CA PRO A 166 8.80 28.59 -2.58
C PRO A 166 9.77 29.32 -1.64
N TYR A 167 9.33 30.42 -1.05
CA TYR A 167 10.11 31.22 -0.09
C TYR A 167 9.18 32.05 0.80
N LEU A 168 9.69 32.43 1.95
CA LEU A 168 9.04 33.38 2.83
C LEU A 168 9.52 34.81 2.52
N ALA A 169 8.57 35.68 2.13
CA ALA A 169 8.83 37.10 2.00
C ALA A 169 8.44 37.84 3.30
N PHE A 170 9.26 38.76 3.75
CA PHE A 170 9.01 39.56 4.92
C PHE A 170 8.84 41.05 4.54
N ASN A 171 7.75 41.67 4.99
CA ASN A 171 7.57 43.12 4.97
C ASN A 171 7.75 43.64 6.41
N GLY A 172 8.98 44.10 6.71
CA GLY A 172 9.37 44.40 8.08
C GLY A 172 9.41 43.14 8.95
N ASN A 173 8.74 43.14 10.10
CA ASN A 173 8.69 42.01 11.02
C ASN A 173 7.50 41.05 10.76
N LYS A 174 6.77 41.23 9.67
CA LYS A 174 5.61 40.36 9.34
C LYS A 174 5.88 39.58 8.08
N ALA A 175 5.51 38.30 8.08
CA ALA A 175 5.52 37.50 6.86
C ALA A 175 4.56 38.12 5.85
N GLY A 176 5.05 38.46 4.66
CA GLY A 176 4.32 39.22 3.63
C GLY A 176 3.43 38.36 2.74
N ALA A 177 3.52 37.03 2.83
CA ALA A 177 2.71 36.12 2.02
C ALA A 177 1.65 35.42 2.87
N SER A 178 0.43 35.38 2.36
CA SER A 178 -0.60 34.48 2.89
C SER A 178 -0.19 33.05 2.56
N ALA A 179 0.07 32.23 3.57
CA ALA A 179 0.35 30.81 3.35
C ALA A 179 -0.90 30.15 2.78
N SER A 180 -0.74 29.35 1.72
CA SER A 180 -1.78 28.45 1.25
C SER A 180 -2.13 27.43 2.34
N PRO A 181 -3.39 26.98 2.42
CA PRO A 181 -3.77 25.97 3.37
C PRO A 181 -2.97 24.69 3.14
N LEU A 182 -2.49 24.09 4.23
CA LEU A 182 -1.81 22.80 4.22
C LEU A 182 -2.55 21.83 5.13
N VAL A 183 -2.62 20.58 4.72
CA VAL A 183 -3.14 19.47 5.49
C VAL A 183 -1.99 18.57 5.92
N SER A 184 -1.71 18.51 7.21
CA SER A 184 -0.72 17.59 7.75
C SER A 184 -1.36 16.26 8.13
N ILE A 185 -0.70 15.16 7.73
CA ILE A 185 -1.06 13.79 8.13
C ILE A 185 0.17 13.08 8.69
N PRO A 186 0.00 12.17 9.68
CA PRO A 186 1.12 11.58 10.40
C PRO A 186 1.90 10.52 9.59
N MET A 187 1.33 10.03 8.49
CA MET A 187 1.88 8.98 7.65
C MET A 187 1.67 9.33 6.17
N PRO A 188 2.63 9.09 5.26
CA PRO A 188 2.52 9.48 3.85
C PRO A 188 1.61 8.54 3.04
N MET A 189 0.41 8.30 3.54
CA MET A 189 -0.57 7.39 2.94
C MET A 189 -2.00 7.93 3.10
N ILE A 190 -2.76 7.85 2.03
CA ILE A 190 -4.21 8.12 1.97
C ILE A 190 -4.92 6.86 1.48
N ILE A 191 -6.07 6.56 2.06
CA ILE A 191 -6.96 5.50 1.58
C ILE A 191 -7.76 6.02 0.38
N ASP A 192 -7.70 5.34 -0.76
CA ASP A 192 -8.48 5.69 -1.95
C ASP A 192 -9.48 4.60 -2.31
N MET A 193 -10.75 4.80 -1.98
CA MET A 193 -11.82 3.85 -2.27
C MET A 193 -12.75 4.28 -3.41
N THR A 194 -12.28 5.14 -4.28
CA THR A 194 -13.10 5.66 -5.40
C THR A 194 -13.08 4.78 -6.64
N SER A 195 -12.28 3.71 -6.66
CA SER A 195 -12.22 2.79 -7.82
C SER A 195 -13.56 2.06 -8.03
N PRO A 196 -14.17 2.13 -9.22
CA PRO A 196 -15.50 1.55 -9.49
C PRO A 196 -15.53 0.02 -9.37
N VAL A 197 -14.41 -0.66 -9.55
CA VAL A 197 -14.34 -2.13 -9.53
C VAL A 197 -14.52 -2.71 -8.13
N HIS A 198 -14.24 -1.92 -7.08
CA HIS A 198 -14.23 -2.38 -5.70
C HIS A 198 -15.10 -1.52 -4.78
N THR A 199 -16.03 -0.76 -5.35
CA THR A 199 -16.93 0.09 -4.57
C THR A 199 -17.98 -0.78 -3.86
N LEU A 200 -17.72 -1.03 -2.59
CA LEU A 200 -18.67 -1.70 -1.69
C LEU A 200 -19.11 -0.66 -0.65
N PRO A 201 -20.24 0.04 -0.86
CA PRO A 201 -20.67 1.15 0.02
C PRO A 201 -20.73 0.77 1.50
N GLN A 202 -21.03 -0.49 1.79
CA GLN A 202 -21.06 -1.05 3.15
C GLN A 202 -19.68 -1.06 3.84
N LEU A 203 -18.59 -0.90 3.10
CA LEU A 203 -17.25 -0.77 3.67
C LEU A 203 -16.91 0.68 4.08
N ASN A 204 -17.64 1.68 3.59
CA ASN A 204 -17.34 3.09 3.88
C ASN A 204 -17.31 3.41 5.37
N PRO A 205 -18.24 2.94 6.23
CA PRO A 205 -18.15 3.16 7.67
C PRO A 205 -16.90 2.54 8.30
N ILE A 206 -16.50 1.35 7.84
CA ILE A 206 -15.30 0.63 8.31
C ILE A 206 -14.04 1.43 7.94
N ILE A 207 -13.95 1.85 6.67
CA ILE A 207 -12.83 2.62 6.12
C ILE A 207 -12.71 3.96 6.84
N THR A 208 -13.82 4.66 7.02
CA THR A 208 -13.86 5.93 7.75
C THR A 208 -13.35 5.77 9.17
N GLN A 209 -13.82 4.74 9.89
CA GLN A 209 -13.38 4.52 11.26
C GLN A 209 -11.89 4.11 11.33
N ALA A 210 -11.41 3.31 10.37
CA ALA A 210 -9.98 2.98 10.29
C ALA A 210 -9.12 4.23 10.01
N ALA A 211 -9.58 5.14 9.14
CA ALA A 211 -8.92 6.41 8.90
C ALA A 211 -8.87 7.30 10.15
N VAL A 212 -9.97 7.37 10.90
CA VAL A 212 -10.02 8.08 12.19
C VAL A 212 -9.05 7.47 13.20
N ASN A 213 -9.07 6.15 13.37
CA ASN A 213 -8.20 5.45 14.33
C ASN A 213 -6.70 5.61 14.02
N THR A 214 -6.36 5.88 12.78
CA THR A 214 -4.98 6.04 12.30
C THR A 214 -4.65 7.48 11.90
N GLU A 215 -5.56 8.44 12.15
CA GLU A 215 -5.38 9.87 11.89
C GLU A 215 -4.97 10.21 10.43
N ILE A 216 -5.21 9.29 9.49
CA ILE A 216 -5.01 9.52 8.06
C ILE A 216 -6.29 9.96 7.38
N ILE A 217 -6.25 10.19 6.07
CA ILE A 217 -7.41 10.59 5.28
C ILE A 217 -7.89 9.40 4.43
N ALA A 218 -9.22 9.29 4.27
CA ALA A 218 -9.83 8.41 3.29
C ALA A 218 -10.57 9.23 2.23
N ILE A 219 -10.31 8.96 0.95
CA ILE A 219 -11.03 9.53 -0.18
C ILE A 219 -12.25 8.65 -0.45
N ILE A 220 -13.43 9.24 -0.37
CA ILE A 220 -14.72 8.57 -0.53
C ILE A 220 -15.57 9.34 -1.54
N ASP A 221 -16.28 8.62 -2.40
CA ASP A 221 -17.27 9.22 -3.30
C ASP A 221 -18.34 9.98 -2.51
N SER A 222 -18.54 11.25 -2.83
CA SER A 222 -19.44 12.15 -2.09
C SER A 222 -20.88 11.63 -2.02
N ARG A 223 -21.32 10.85 -3.01
CA ARG A 223 -22.66 10.23 -3.07
C ARG A 223 -22.84 9.10 -2.07
N GLN A 224 -21.75 8.47 -1.67
CA GLN A 224 -21.75 7.29 -0.80
C GLN A 224 -21.50 7.62 0.67
N TRP A 225 -21.34 8.91 0.99
CA TRP A 225 -21.13 9.35 2.36
C TRP A 225 -22.36 9.14 3.24
N GLN A 226 -22.18 8.41 4.34
CA GLN A 226 -23.22 8.09 5.34
C GLN A 226 -22.68 8.24 6.77
N GLY A 227 -21.52 8.85 6.95
CA GLY A 227 -20.87 8.99 8.24
C GLY A 227 -21.35 10.20 9.06
N SER A 228 -20.77 10.37 10.25
CA SER A 228 -21.05 11.49 11.14
C SER A 228 -20.14 12.69 10.87
N ASP A 229 -20.59 13.87 11.26
CA ASP A 229 -19.83 15.12 11.13
C ASP A 229 -18.47 15.10 11.85
N SER A 230 -18.35 14.34 12.94
CA SER A 230 -17.10 14.22 13.71
C SER A 230 -15.99 13.48 12.97
N GLN A 231 -16.30 12.78 11.89
CA GLN A 231 -15.35 12.00 11.09
C GLN A 231 -14.83 12.76 9.87
N LEU A 232 -15.44 13.93 9.55
CA LEU A 232 -15.17 14.67 8.31
C LEU A 232 -13.74 15.21 8.22
N GLU A 233 -13.04 15.40 9.31
CA GLU A 233 -11.62 15.79 9.30
C GLU A 233 -10.70 14.72 8.70
N ASN A 234 -11.11 13.45 8.76
CA ASN A 234 -10.37 12.31 8.19
C ASN A 234 -10.93 11.85 6.84
N ILE A 235 -11.84 12.63 6.24
CA ILE A 235 -12.45 12.32 4.95
C ILE A 235 -12.09 13.38 3.93
N ALA A 236 -11.77 12.93 2.71
CA ALA A 236 -11.76 13.74 1.51
C ALA A 236 -12.89 13.26 0.59
N PHE A 237 -13.72 14.17 0.12
CA PHE A 237 -14.73 13.81 -0.88
C PHE A 237 -14.12 13.78 -2.27
N TYR A 238 -14.35 12.69 -2.99
CA TYR A 238 -14.23 12.68 -4.42
C TYR A 238 -15.55 13.17 -5.03
N ILE A 239 -15.48 14.24 -5.82
CA ILE A 239 -16.63 14.87 -6.46
C ILE A 239 -16.48 14.73 -7.98
N ALA A 240 -17.20 13.78 -8.59
CA ALA A 240 -17.14 13.54 -10.01
C ALA A 240 -17.77 14.69 -10.83
N ASP A 241 -17.55 14.68 -12.15
CA ASP A 241 -18.12 15.71 -13.01
C ASP A 241 -19.65 15.65 -13.03
N GLY A 242 -20.27 16.84 -12.91
CA GLY A 242 -21.73 16.98 -12.87
C GLY A 242 -22.37 16.64 -11.53
N GLU A 243 -21.62 16.31 -10.51
CA GLU A 243 -22.15 16.04 -9.17
C GLU A 243 -22.35 17.31 -8.37
N VAL A 244 -23.35 17.23 -7.47
CA VAL A 244 -23.68 18.31 -6.54
C VAL A 244 -22.64 18.31 -5.41
N ILE A 245 -22.07 19.50 -5.18
CA ILE A 245 -21.10 19.69 -4.09
C ILE A 245 -21.82 19.65 -2.74
N PRO A 246 -21.46 18.77 -1.80
CA PRO A 246 -22.07 18.69 -0.46
C PRO A 246 -21.58 19.84 0.43
N LYS A 247 -22.15 21.04 0.25
CA LYS A 247 -21.65 22.31 0.82
C LYS A 247 -21.40 22.28 2.31
N ASP A 248 -22.30 21.69 3.10
CA ASP A 248 -22.19 21.71 4.57
C ASP A 248 -21.13 20.72 5.06
N ALA A 249 -21.04 19.55 4.46
CA ALA A 249 -20.01 18.57 4.77
C ALA A 249 -18.63 19.05 4.30
N LEU A 250 -18.55 19.69 3.12
CA LEU A 250 -17.30 20.22 2.57
C LEU A 250 -16.63 21.26 3.47
N LYS A 251 -17.41 22.06 4.20
CA LYS A 251 -16.87 23.06 5.16
C LYS A 251 -16.12 22.43 6.34
N LYS A 252 -16.34 21.14 6.60
CA LYS A 252 -15.73 20.39 7.70
C LYS A 252 -14.60 19.46 7.23
N THR A 253 -14.43 19.26 5.93
CA THR A 253 -13.32 18.49 5.37
C THR A 253 -12.10 19.38 5.15
N ARG A 254 -10.91 18.77 5.20
CA ARG A 254 -9.64 19.48 4.99
C ARG A 254 -9.13 19.34 3.56
N LEU A 255 -9.56 18.28 2.86
CA LEU A 255 -9.14 17.91 1.51
C LEU A 255 -10.36 17.52 0.69
N VAL A 256 -10.35 17.86 -0.59
CA VAL A 256 -11.32 17.41 -1.59
C VAL A 256 -10.60 16.98 -2.85
N GLU A 257 -11.12 16.00 -3.53
CA GLU A 257 -10.56 15.53 -4.79
C GLU A 257 -11.59 15.68 -5.92
N ILE A 258 -11.11 16.15 -7.08
CA ILE A 258 -11.90 16.27 -8.30
C ILE A 258 -11.15 15.62 -9.47
N PRO A 259 -11.86 15.03 -10.45
CA PRO A 259 -11.21 14.52 -11.65
C PRO A 259 -10.66 15.66 -12.51
N ASP A 260 -9.56 15.40 -13.24
CA ASP A 260 -9.12 16.31 -14.29
C ASP A 260 -10.16 16.36 -15.42
N GLY A 261 -10.32 17.52 -16.00
CA GLY A 261 -11.26 17.75 -17.09
C GLY A 261 -11.26 19.19 -17.58
N PRO A 262 -12.03 19.49 -18.64
CA PRO A 262 -12.05 20.82 -19.27
C PRO A 262 -12.57 21.92 -18.35
N LYS A 263 -13.33 21.60 -17.30
CA LYS A 263 -13.92 22.55 -16.35
C LYS A 263 -13.22 22.57 -15.00
N VAL A 264 -12.03 22.02 -14.88
CA VAL A 264 -11.33 21.88 -13.60
C VAL A 264 -11.12 23.24 -12.90
N SER A 265 -10.71 24.29 -13.60
CA SER A 265 -10.51 25.64 -13.03
C SER A 265 -11.81 26.26 -12.51
N ASP A 266 -12.93 26.06 -13.20
CA ASP A 266 -14.23 26.59 -12.75
C ASP A 266 -14.66 25.87 -11.45
N LYS A 267 -14.45 24.56 -11.40
CA LYS A 267 -14.78 23.73 -10.23
C LYS A 267 -13.90 24.07 -9.02
N ILE A 268 -12.60 24.34 -9.24
CA ILE A 268 -11.72 24.88 -8.19
C ILE A 268 -12.29 26.17 -7.61
N LYS A 269 -12.66 27.13 -8.46
CA LYS A 269 -13.21 28.41 -8.04
C LYS A 269 -14.54 28.26 -7.28
N GLU A 270 -15.39 27.35 -7.72
CA GLU A 270 -16.66 27.05 -7.04
C GLU A 270 -16.41 26.47 -5.63
N ILE A 271 -15.52 25.49 -5.51
CA ILE A 271 -15.17 24.86 -4.23
C ILE A 271 -14.53 25.87 -3.27
N LYS A 272 -13.58 26.68 -3.75
CA LYS A 272 -12.92 27.72 -2.95
C LYS A 272 -13.88 28.84 -2.50
N LYS A 273 -14.96 29.11 -3.23
CA LYS A 273 -16.03 30.04 -2.75
C LYS A 273 -16.79 29.46 -1.55
N ILE A 274 -16.96 28.14 -1.48
CA ILE A 274 -17.66 27.47 -0.37
C ILE A 274 -16.73 27.34 0.84
N HIS A 275 -15.51 26.93 0.62
CA HIS A 275 -14.49 26.71 1.66
C HIS A 275 -13.12 27.21 1.18
N PRO A 276 -12.73 28.46 1.45
CA PRO A 276 -11.45 29.03 0.99
C PRO A 276 -10.22 28.30 1.49
N GLY A 277 -10.31 27.68 2.67
CA GLY A 277 -9.21 26.96 3.34
C GLY A 277 -9.07 25.49 2.97
N ILE A 278 -9.89 24.94 2.07
CA ILE A 278 -9.80 23.53 1.70
C ILE A 278 -8.66 23.31 0.70
N VAL A 279 -7.93 22.20 0.86
CA VAL A 279 -6.93 21.75 -0.13
C VAL A 279 -7.64 20.97 -1.24
N ILE A 280 -7.29 21.22 -2.50
CA ILE A 280 -7.89 20.58 -3.66
C ILE A 280 -6.87 19.70 -4.36
N ALA A 281 -7.17 18.41 -4.46
CA ALA A 281 -6.43 17.44 -5.25
C ALA A 281 -7.10 17.24 -6.61
N ILE A 282 -6.30 17.17 -7.66
CA ILE A 282 -6.75 16.85 -9.01
C ILE A 282 -6.30 15.45 -9.36
N ARG A 283 -7.28 14.55 -9.58
CA ARG A 283 -7.04 13.18 -10.00
C ARG A 283 -6.76 13.12 -11.49
N VAL A 284 -5.63 12.52 -11.85
CA VAL A 284 -5.19 12.32 -13.24
C VAL A 284 -4.92 10.83 -13.44
N GLU A 285 -5.66 10.20 -14.34
CA GLU A 285 -5.36 8.82 -14.73
C GLU A 285 -4.05 8.76 -15.52
N LEU A 286 -3.18 7.81 -15.19
CA LEU A 286 -1.89 7.62 -15.84
C LEU A 286 -2.06 6.96 -17.22
N THR A 287 -2.59 7.72 -18.16
CA THR A 287 -2.47 7.48 -19.61
C THR A 287 -1.28 8.27 -20.14
N SER A 288 -0.85 8.00 -21.37
CA SER A 288 0.22 8.78 -22.00
C SER A 288 -0.11 10.29 -22.05
N GLU A 289 -1.36 10.65 -22.31
CA GLU A 289 -1.84 12.03 -22.28
C GLU A 289 -1.94 12.57 -20.86
N GLY A 290 -2.34 11.72 -19.91
CA GLY A 290 -2.46 12.06 -18.49
C GLY A 290 -1.14 12.46 -17.86
N VAL A 291 -0.04 11.83 -18.24
CA VAL A 291 1.30 12.19 -17.75
C VAL A 291 1.66 13.64 -18.13
N GLU A 292 1.50 13.99 -19.40
CA GLU A 292 1.75 15.37 -19.88
C GLU A 292 0.76 16.36 -19.25
N ARG A 293 -0.48 15.92 -19.03
CA ARG A 293 -1.49 16.73 -18.37
C ARG A 293 -1.15 17.01 -16.91
N ALA A 294 -0.66 16.01 -16.15
CA ALA A 294 -0.21 16.19 -14.77
C ALA A 294 0.91 17.23 -14.68
N ILE A 295 1.90 17.18 -15.58
CA ILE A 295 2.99 18.15 -15.64
C ILE A 295 2.45 19.56 -15.91
N LYS A 296 1.53 19.70 -16.88
CA LYS A 296 0.94 20.99 -17.21
C LYS A 296 0.09 21.58 -16.08
N LEU A 297 -0.65 20.73 -15.36
CA LEU A 297 -1.43 21.15 -14.18
C LEU A 297 -0.55 21.67 -13.06
N ALA A 298 0.63 21.07 -12.83
CA ALA A 298 1.56 21.48 -11.79
C ALA A 298 2.09 22.92 -12.00
N GLU A 299 2.17 23.40 -13.25
CA GLU A 299 2.60 24.76 -13.55
C GLU A 299 1.55 25.82 -13.19
N SER A 300 0.31 25.41 -12.95
CA SER A 300 -0.78 26.33 -12.58
C SER A 300 -0.74 26.66 -11.11
N GLU A 301 -0.75 27.95 -10.75
CA GLU A 301 -0.80 28.41 -9.36
C GLU A 301 -2.10 28.03 -8.63
N GLU A 302 -3.18 27.75 -9.38
CA GLU A 302 -4.47 27.33 -8.81
C GLU A 302 -4.46 25.87 -8.33
N VAL A 303 -3.47 25.06 -8.76
CA VAL A 303 -3.38 23.62 -8.44
C VAL A 303 -2.50 23.42 -7.22
N GLU A 304 -3.01 22.72 -6.22
CA GLU A 304 -2.32 22.48 -4.95
C GLU A 304 -1.73 21.07 -4.87
N VAL A 305 -2.49 20.08 -5.35
CA VAL A 305 -2.14 18.66 -5.28
C VAL A 305 -2.50 17.98 -6.60
N ILE A 306 -1.60 17.16 -7.09
CA ILE A 306 -1.84 16.26 -8.22
C ILE A 306 -1.85 14.83 -7.71
N HIS A 307 -2.94 14.11 -7.97
CA HIS A 307 -3.06 12.70 -7.68
C HIS A 307 -2.98 11.90 -8.99
N ILE A 308 -1.84 11.27 -9.24
CA ILE A 308 -1.66 10.38 -10.39
C ILE A 308 -2.09 8.96 -10.03
N VAL A 309 -2.90 8.36 -10.88
CA VAL A 309 -3.50 7.04 -10.62
C VAL A 309 -3.21 6.09 -11.77
N ALA A 310 -2.41 5.05 -11.48
CA ALA A 310 -2.17 3.93 -12.37
C ALA A 310 -3.28 2.87 -12.27
N ASP A 311 -3.19 1.82 -13.07
CA ASP A 311 -4.07 0.66 -12.92
C ASP A 311 -3.82 -0.10 -11.59
N ALA A 312 -4.62 -1.13 -11.35
CA ALA A 312 -4.51 -1.95 -10.14
C ALA A 312 -3.15 -2.64 -9.95
N ASN A 313 -2.40 -2.84 -11.02
CA ASN A 313 -1.07 -3.45 -11.00
C ASN A 313 0.07 -2.41 -11.07
N GLY A 314 -0.25 -1.12 -11.03
CA GLY A 314 0.73 -0.04 -11.10
C GLY A 314 1.19 0.29 -12.52
N SER A 315 0.46 -0.13 -13.54
CA SER A 315 0.80 0.09 -14.94
C SER A 315 0.05 1.27 -15.54
N GLU A 316 0.67 1.88 -16.56
CA GLU A 316 0.06 2.92 -17.40
C GLU A 316 -1.21 2.41 -18.06
N ILE A 317 -2.28 3.20 -18.03
CA ILE A 317 -3.61 2.82 -18.49
C ILE A 317 -3.70 2.99 -20.02
N GLY A 318 -4.17 1.94 -20.71
CA GLY A 318 -4.47 2.00 -22.15
C GLY A 318 -3.24 1.95 -23.08
N SER A 319 -2.03 1.78 -22.55
CA SER A 319 -0.81 1.62 -23.34
C SER A 319 -0.58 0.17 -23.76
N GLN A 320 -0.09 -0.05 -24.99
CA GLN A 320 0.36 -1.37 -25.45
C GLN A 320 1.70 -1.80 -24.82
N LYS A 321 2.52 -0.82 -24.41
CA LYS A 321 3.78 -1.00 -23.69
C LYS A 321 3.73 -0.12 -22.44
N PRO A 322 3.00 -0.56 -21.41
CA PRO A 322 2.77 0.26 -20.23
C PRO A 322 4.06 0.45 -19.44
N ARG A 323 4.35 1.68 -19.08
CA ARG A 323 5.37 2.00 -18.08
C ARG A 323 4.78 1.71 -16.70
N PHE A 324 5.65 1.36 -15.76
CA PHE A 324 5.24 1.19 -14.36
C PHE A 324 5.21 2.54 -13.62
N ILE A 325 4.36 2.67 -12.61
CA ILE A 325 4.16 3.93 -11.86
C ILE A 325 5.47 4.54 -11.35
N LYS A 326 6.41 3.75 -10.83
CA LYS A 326 7.73 4.23 -10.35
C LYS A 326 8.50 5.03 -11.41
N GLU A 327 8.40 4.61 -12.67
CA GLU A 327 9.10 5.24 -13.81
C GLU A 327 8.42 6.55 -14.19
N ILE A 328 7.08 6.53 -14.21
CA ILE A 328 6.26 7.69 -14.53
C ILE A 328 6.41 8.78 -13.45
N THR A 329 6.34 8.38 -12.19
CA THR A 329 6.53 9.29 -11.05
C THR A 329 7.91 9.93 -11.09
N ARG A 330 8.95 9.14 -11.37
CA ARG A 330 10.31 9.66 -11.53
C ARG A 330 10.41 10.65 -12.69
N TYR A 331 9.79 10.35 -13.82
CA TYR A 331 9.74 11.25 -14.98
C TYR A 331 9.03 12.56 -14.65
N ILE A 332 7.84 12.51 -14.06
CA ILE A 332 7.09 13.70 -13.64
C ILE A 332 7.92 14.52 -12.64
N HIS A 333 8.47 13.86 -11.61
CA HIS A 333 9.28 14.50 -10.58
C HIS A 333 10.47 15.27 -11.19
N THR A 334 11.26 14.63 -12.06
CA THR A 334 12.42 15.24 -12.70
C THR A 334 12.01 16.41 -13.59
N THR A 335 10.95 16.25 -14.39
CA THR A 335 10.45 17.32 -15.24
C THR A 335 9.96 18.54 -14.44
N LEU A 336 9.29 18.31 -13.30
CA LEU A 336 8.85 19.40 -12.41
C LEU A 336 10.04 20.11 -11.73
N ILE A 337 11.13 19.41 -11.46
CA ILE A 337 12.39 20.03 -10.99
C ILE A 337 12.96 20.94 -12.08
N GLU A 338 13.05 20.46 -13.32
CA GLU A 338 13.55 21.26 -14.47
C GLU A 338 12.71 22.51 -14.70
N LYS A 339 11.39 22.42 -14.44
CA LYS A 339 10.45 23.56 -14.54
C LYS A 339 10.46 24.46 -13.29
N GLY A 340 11.16 24.08 -12.23
CA GLY A 340 11.29 24.87 -11.00
C GLY A 340 10.05 24.93 -10.10
N CYS A 341 9.06 24.06 -10.30
CA CYS A 341 7.80 24.06 -9.52
C CYS A 341 7.62 22.84 -8.60
N ARG A 342 8.57 21.88 -8.63
CA ARG A 342 8.41 20.62 -7.86
C ARG A 342 8.29 20.81 -6.35
N ASP A 343 8.96 21.77 -5.78
CA ASP A 343 8.96 22.00 -4.32
C ASP A 343 7.65 22.64 -3.83
N GLU A 344 6.90 23.24 -4.71
CA GLU A 344 5.63 23.89 -4.38
C GLU A 344 4.48 22.87 -4.35
N ILE A 345 4.40 22.00 -5.36
CA ILE A 345 3.27 21.09 -5.59
C ILE A 345 3.39 19.81 -4.77
N THR A 346 2.26 19.30 -4.28
CA THR A 346 2.20 17.95 -3.72
C THR A 346 1.83 16.94 -4.80
N LEU A 347 2.62 15.87 -4.93
CA LEU A 347 2.39 14.76 -5.85
C LEU A 347 1.96 13.53 -5.04
N MET A 348 0.72 13.08 -5.21
CA MET A 348 0.20 11.82 -4.70
C MET A 348 0.25 10.78 -5.81
N ALA A 349 0.61 9.54 -5.47
CA ALA A 349 0.71 8.44 -6.42
C ALA A 349 -0.08 7.22 -5.95
N GLY A 350 -0.91 6.65 -6.83
CA GLY A 350 -1.76 5.50 -6.55
C GLY A 350 -1.79 4.47 -7.65
N GLY A 351 -2.11 3.23 -7.29
CA GLY A 351 -2.10 2.06 -8.17
C GLY A 351 -0.85 1.20 -7.97
N GLY A 352 -1.03 -0.11 -7.85
CA GLY A 352 0.07 -1.06 -7.68
C GLY A 352 0.82 -1.00 -6.35
N ILE A 353 0.36 -0.23 -5.38
CA ILE A 353 0.97 -0.18 -4.04
C ILE A 353 0.48 -1.38 -3.23
N ALA A 354 1.24 -2.45 -3.23
CA ALA A 354 0.84 -3.74 -2.67
C ALA A 354 1.46 -4.05 -1.30
N LEU A 355 2.58 -3.42 -0.97
CA LEU A 355 3.38 -3.70 0.22
C LEU A 355 3.89 -2.39 0.83
N PRO A 356 4.19 -2.36 2.14
CA PRO A 356 4.68 -1.15 2.80
C PRO A 356 6.00 -0.62 2.23
N GLU A 357 6.91 -1.46 1.75
CA GLU A 357 8.13 -1.04 1.07
C GLU A 357 7.87 -0.32 -0.26
N HIS A 358 6.75 -0.58 -0.92
CA HIS A 358 6.37 0.15 -2.13
C HIS A 358 6.11 1.62 -1.84
N MET A 359 5.60 1.95 -0.65
CA MET A 359 5.40 3.32 -0.20
C MET A 359 6.73 4.09 -0.17
N ALA A 360 7.76 3.55 0.50
CA ALA A 360 9.07 4.19 0.54
C ALA A 360 9.71 4.29 -0.84
N LYS A 361 9.61 3.22 -1.65
CA LYS A 361 10.13 3.18 -3.01
C LYS A 361 9.48 4.22 -3.92
N GLU A 362 8.16 4.40 -3.82
CA GLU A 362 7.44 5.39 -4.61
C GLU A 362 7.80 6.83 -4.20
N ILE A 363 8.01 7.08 -2.90
CA ILE A 363 8.49 8.39 -2.42
C ILE A 363 9.90 8.65 -2.93
N ILE A 364 10.79 7.67 -2.93
CA ILE A 364 12.13 7.80 -3.52
C ILE A 364 12.05 8.12 -5.02
N CYS A 365 11.07 7.58 -5.73
CA CYS A 365 10.83 7.91 -7.14
C CYS A 365 10.28 9.32 -7.35
N GLY A 366 9.83 10.00 -6.30
CA GLY A 366 9.47 11.41 -6.36
C GLY A 366 8.07 11.78 -5.87
N ALA A 367 7.23 10.84 -5.45
CA ALA A 367 5.97 11.18 -4.80
C ALA A 367 6.20 11.82 -3.42
N ASP A 368 5.26 12.63 -2.96
CA ASP A 368 5.24 13.11 -1.57
C ASP A 368 4.54 12.09 -0.65
N LEU A 369 3.52 11.41 -1.17
CA LEU A 369 2.77 10.37 -0.46
C LEU A 369 2.10 9.43 -1.47
N ILE A 370 1.60 8.32 -0.96
CA ILE A 370 0.90 7.32 -1.77
C ILE A 370 -0.59 7.25 -1.46
N THR A 371 -1.36 6.71 -2.41
CA THR A 371 -2.72 6.26 -2.13
C THR A 371 -2.84 4.75 -2.33
N THR A 372 -3.67 4.09 -1.54
CA THR A 372 -3.85 2.65 -1.59
C THR A 372 -5.29 2.22 -1.33
N ASN A 373 -5.70 1.09 -1.92
CA ASN A 373 -7.04 0.52 -1.79
C ASN A 373 -7.02 -1.00 -1.63
N LEU A 374 -6.46 -1.72 -2.60
CA LEU A 374 -6.50 -3.18 -2.65
C LEU A 374 -5.92 -3.87 -1.41
N PRO A 375 -4.82 -3.43 -0.80
CA PRO A 375 -4.33 -4.02 0.44
C PRO A 375 -5.35 -3.98 1.58
N LEU A 376 -6.19 -2.94 1.64
CA LEU A 376 -7.25 -2.84 2.65
C LEU A 376 -8.37 -3.86 2.41
N LEU A 377 -8.72 -4.13 1.14
CA LEU A 377 -9.63 -5.21 0.81
C LEU A 377 -9.02 -6.58 1.13
N VAL A 378 -7.74 -6.76 0.83
CA VAL A 378 -6.99 -7.97 1.19
C VAL A 378 -6.94 -8.14 2.72
N ALA A 379 -6.78 -7.06 3.50
CA ALA A 379 -6.89 -7.12 4.95
C ALA A 379 -8.19 -7.73 5.44
N LEU A 380 -9.29 -7.53 4.71
CA LEU A 380 -10.61 -8.13 4.95
C LEU A 380 -10.77 -9.55 4.38
N GLU A 381 -9.66 -10.22 4.11
CA GLU A 381 -9.57 -11.58 3.55
C GLU A 381 -9.99 -11.68 2.06
N CYS A 382 -10.00 -10.58 1.30
CA CYS A 382 -10.17 -10.65 -0.14
C CYS A 382 -9.03 -11.46 -0.78
N HIS A 383 -9.40 -12.39 -1.66
CA HIS A 383 -8.44 -13.25 -2.36
C HIS A 383 -7.93 -12.63 -3.67
N LEU A 384 -8.43 -11.47 -4.07
CA LEU A 384 -8.20 -10.86 -5.40
C LEU A 384 -8.41 -11.88 -6.54
N CYS A 385 -9.44 -12.68 -6.42
CA CYS A 385 -9.73 -13.80 -7.35
C CYS A 385 -10.40 -13.35 -8.67
N ASN A 386 -10.58 -12.04 -8.89
CA ASN A 386 -11.24 -11.44 -10.05
C ASN A 386 -12.68 -11.95 -10.31
N SER A 387 -13.33 -12.52 -9.29
CA SER A 387 -14.69 -13.07 -9.37
C SER A 387 -15.76 -12.10 -8.86
N CYS A 388 -15.47 -10.79 -8.82
CA CYS A 388 -16.41 -9.75 -8.34
C CYS A 388 -17.41 -9.36 -9.42
N THR A 389 -18.10 -10.34 -10.00
CA THR A 389 -19.18 -10.12 -10.98
C THR A 389 -20.54 -10.29 -10.31
N PRO A 390 -21.58 -9.55 -10.75
CA PRO A 390 -22.92 -9.71 -10.21
C PRO A 390 -23.38 -11.17 -10.27
N GLY A 391 -23.88 -11.70 -9.14
CA GLY A 391 -24.36 -13.08 -9.04
C GLY A 391 -23.32 -14.12 -8.60
N MET A 392 -22.04 -13.76 -8.49
CA MET A 392 -21.00 -14.63 -7.92
C MET A 392 -20.89 -14.46 -6.41
N VAL A 393 -20.71 -15.55 -5.70
CA VAL A 393 -20.51 -15.52 -4.23
C VAL A 393 -19.06 -15.16 -3.93
N CYS A 394 -18.84 -14.04 -3.23
CA CYS A 394 -17.54 -13.63 -2.79
C CYS A 394 -16.98 -14.61 -1.72
N PRO A 395 -15.79 -15.25 -1.92
CA PRO A 395 -15.19 -16.13 -0.93
C PRO A 395 -14.98 -15.45 0.43
N ALA A 396 -14.61 -14.19 0.43
CA ALA A 396 -14.36 -13.38 1.63
C ALA A 396 -15.66 -12.79 2.24
N LYS A 397 -16.81 -12.92 1.55
CA LYS A 397 -18.12 -12.40 1.98
C LYS A 397 -18.04 -10.93 2.41
N LEU A 398 -17.37 -10.10 1.59
CA LEU A 398 -17.15 -8.69 1.90
C LEU A 398 -18.44 -7.88 2.10
N GLU A 399 -19.55 -8.35 1.52
CA GLU A 399 -20.88 -7.77 1.70
C GLU A 399 -21.47 -7.95 3.12
N LYS A 400 -20.88 -8.84 3.93
CA LYS A 400 -21.33 -9.18 5.29
C LYS A 400 -20.23 -9.08 6.33
N ILE A 401 -19.30 -8.13 6.13
CA ILE A 401 -18.20 -7.89 7.08
C ILE A 401 -18.75 -7.26 8.35
N ASP A 402 -18.37 -7.81 9.49
CA ASP A 402 -18.60 -7.21 10.79
C ASP A 402 -17.78 -5.91 10.93
N PHE A 403 -18.38 -4.88 11.55
CA PHE A 403 -17.78 -3.56 11.66
C PHE A 403 -16.46 -3.57 12.45
N ASP A 404 -16.49 -4.11 13.67
CA ASP A 404 -15.30 -4.11 14.57
C ASP A 404 -14.17 -4.97 14.01
N TYR A 405 -14.53 -6.09 13.40
CA TYR A 405 -13.59 -6.95 12.68
C TYR A 405 -12.92 -6.19 11.52
N GLY A 406 -13.69 -5.52 10.70
CA GLY A 406 -13.18 -4.78 9.55
C GLY A 406 -12.28 -3.63 9.96
N VAL A 407 -12.73 -2.82 10.92
CA VAL A 407 -11.95 -1.69 11.47
C VAL A 407 -10.65 -2.19 12.08
N GLY A 408 -10.70 -3.22 12.91
CA GLY A 408 -9.52 -3.77 13.57
C GLY A 408 -8.47 -4.26 12.57
N ARG A 409 -8.87 -5.00 11.53
CA ARG A 409 -7.94 -5.53 10.52
C ARG A 409 -7.34 -4.44 9.65
N MET A 410 -8.12 -3.44 9.23
CA MET A 410 -7.60 -2.29 8.46
C MET A 410 -6.63 -1.45 9.31
N THR A 411 -7.00 -1.15 10.56
CA THR A 411 -6.13 -0.42 11.49
C THR A 411 -4.80 -1.16 11.72
N ASN A 412 -4.86 -2.48 11.93
CA ASN A 412 -3.65 -3.32 12.09
C ASN A 412 -2.75 -3.29 10.86
N LEU A 413 -3.33 -3.37 9.66
CA LEU A 413 -2.55 -3.30 8.42
C LEU A 413 -1.83 -1.95 8.30
N ILE A 414 -2.54 -0.84 8.54
CA ILE A 414 -1.97 0.50 8.46
C ILE A 414 -0.85 0.66 9.49
N ALA A 415 -1.05 0.17 10.72
CA ALA A 415 -0.03 0.18 11.77
C ALA A 415 1.22 -0.64 11.38
N ALA A 416 1.04 -1.84 10.82
CA ALA A 416 2.15 -2.64 10.33
C ALA A 416 2.92 -1.94 9.19
N TRP A 417 2.22 -1.25 8.30
CA TRP A 417 2.85 -0.48 7.22
C TRP A 417 3.64 0.72 7.75
N HIS A 418 3.10 1.40 8.76
CA HIS A 418 3.80 2.49 9.44
C HIS A 418 5.07 1.99 10.12
N ASP A 419 5.00 0.89 10.87
CA ASP A 419 6.15 0.31 11.54
C ASP A 419 7.24 -0.11 10.53
N GLN A 420 6.86 -0.72 9.41
CA GLN A 420 7.83 -1.09 8.37
C GLN A 420 8.47 0.13 7.70
N LEU A 421 7.73 1.21 7.49
CA LEU A 421 8.28 2.46 6.99
C LEU A 421 9.35 3.02 7.96
N ILE A 422 9.06 3.04 9.25
CA ILE A 422 10.02 3.47 10.28
C ILE A 422 11.28 2.58 10.28
N GLU A 423 11.10 1.25 10.17
CA GLU A 423 12.22 0.31 10.10
C GLU A 423 13.10 0.56 8.87
N MET A 424 12.50 0.77 7.70
CA MET A 424 13.24 1.09 6.47
C MET A 424 13.98 2.42 6.60
N MET A 425 13.31 3.47 7.07
CA MET A 425 13.92 4.79 7.26
C MET A 425 15.06 4.73 8.27
N GLY A 426 14.88 3.99 9.37
CA GLY A 426 15.93 3.77 10.35
C GLY A 426 17.15 3.04 9.76
N ALA A 427 16.93 2.02 8.92
CA ALA A 427 17.98 1.29 8.22
C ALA A 427 18.72 2.17 7.17
N MET A 428 18.02 3.14 6.58
CA MET A 428 18.58 4.12 5.65
C MET A 428 19.22 5.34 6.35
N GLY A 429 19.16 5.44 7.69
CA GLY A 429 19.64 6.58 8.45
C GLY A 429 18.81 7.86 8.27
N MET A 430 17.54 7.73 7.84
CA MET A 430 16.65 8.86 7.54
C MET A 430 15.75 9.18 8.72
N ARG A 431 15.67 10.44 9.11
CA ARG A 431 14.84 10.91 10.25
C ARG A 431 13.50 11.52 9.84
N GLU A 432 13.36 11.88 8.57
CA GLU A 432 12.14 12.49 8.05
C GLU A 432 11.78 11.87 6.72
N VAL A 433 10.54 11.41 6.56
CA VAL A 433 10.05 10.77 5.33
C VAL A 433 10.13 11.73 4.13
N ARG A 434 9.98 13.03 4.36
CA ARG A 434 10.10 14.06 3.31
C ARG A 434 11.47 14.09 2.63
N ARG A 435 12.51 13.58 3.29
CA ARG A 435 13.86 13.49 2.73
C ARG A 435 14.07 12.31 1.80
N LEU A 436 13.13 11.34 1.81
CA LEU A 436 13.15 10.26 0.83
C LEU A 436 12.76 10.74 -0.58
N ARG A 437 12.00 11.84 -0.68
CA ARG A 437 11.43 12.32 -1.93
C ARG A 437 12.51 12.62 -2.98
N GLY A 438 12.50 11.81 -4.04
CA GLY A 438 13.45 11.97 -5.15
C GLY A 438 14.90 11.62 -4.82
N ASP A 439 15.18 11.01 -3.66
CA ASP A 439 16.53 10.59 -3.26
C ASP A 439 16.92 9.27 -3.96
N VAL A 440 16.96 9.31 -5.30
CA VAL A 440 17.32 8.17 -6.14
C VAL A 440 18.74 7.65 -5.91
N GLY A 441 19.62 8.43 -5.29
CA GLY A 441 20.94 7.99 -4.86
C GLY A 441 20.92 6.93 -3.76
N ARG A 442 19.78 6.77 -3.10
CA ARG A 442 19.51 5.71 -2.11
C ARG A 442 18.83 4.49 -2.69
N ALA A 443 18.70 4.40 -4.01
CA ALA A 443 18.08 3.28 -4.69
C ALA A 443 18.95 2.76 -5.82
N MET A 444 18.88 1.46 -6.03
CA MET A 444 19.43 0.76 -7.19
C MET A 444 18.28 0.28 -8.06
N PHE A 445 18.31 0.62 -9.33
CA PHE A 445 17.32 0.19 -10.31
C PHE A 445 17.92 -0.93 -11.15
N PHE A 446 17.20 -2.05 -11.26
CA PHE A 446 17.68 -3.22 -12.01
C PHE A 446 17.98 -2.87 -13.47
N GLU A 447 17.15 -2.05 -14.08
CA GLU A 447 17.29 -1.62 -15.46
C GLU A 447 18.62 -0.88 -15.69
N ASN A 448 19.00 -0.01 -14.78
CA ASN A 448 20.26 0.73 -14.84
C ASN A 448 21.47 -0.23 -14.66
N LEU A 449 21.37 -1.14 -13.67
CA LEU A 449 22.43 -2.14 -13.43
C LEU A 449 22.60 -3.07 -14.61
N GLU A 450 21.50 -3.52 -15.24
CA GLU A 450 21.55 -4.37 -16.43
C GLU A 450 22.22 -3.64 -17.60
N GLU A 451 21.88 -2.37 -17.84
CA GLU A 451 22.48 -1.56 -18.90
C GLU A 451 23.97 -1.31 -18.67
N GLU A 452 24.37 -0.98 -17.45
CA GLU A 452 25.76 -0.68 -17.10
C GLU A 452 26.67 -1.92 -17.14
N THR A 453 26.14 -3.09 -16.76
CA THR A 453 26.92 -4.33 -16.62
C THR A 453 26.84 -5.22 -17.87
N PHE A 454 25.66 -5.77 -18.14
CA PHE A 454 25.44 -6.78 -19.16
C PHE A 454 24.94 -6.20 -20.47
N GLY A 455 24.29 -5.04 -20.46
CA GLY A 455 23.71 -4.41 -21.64
C GLY A 455 24.74 -4.10 -22.71
N LYS A 456 25.98 -3.78 -22.33
CA LYS A 456 27.09 -3.54 -23.25
C LYS A 456 27.53 -4.80 -23.99
N LEU A 457 27.32 -5.99 -23.42
CA LEU A 457 27.75 -7.27 -23.99
C LEU A 457 26.62 -8.01 -24.69
N PHE A 458 25.42 -7.99 -24.12
CA PHE A 458 24.30 -8.83 -24.55
C PHE A 458 23.07 -8.03 -24.98
N GLY A 459 23.12 -6.71 -24.91
CA GLY A 459 21.96 -5.84 -25.06
C GLY A 459 21.10 -5.83 -23.80
N SER A 460 20.41 -4.71 -23.53
CA SER A 460 19.44 -4.62 -22.45
C SER A 460 18.14 -5.34 -22.85
N ARG A 461 17.47 -5.94 -21.88
CA ARG A 461 16.09 -6.44 -22.07
C ARG A 461 15.17 -5.22 -22.24
N LYS A 462 15.10 -4.74 -23.47
CA LYS A 462 14.08 -3.74 -23.80
C LYS A 462 12.73 -4.44 -23.78
N ASN A 463 11.95 -4.19 -22.72
CA ASN A 463 10.55 -4.60 -22.66
C ASN A 463 9.73 -3.92 -23.76
#